data_ef43bf7e99aca8a5cb63bbca815fa0bf
#
_entry.id   ef43bf7e99aca8a5cb63bbca815fa0bf
#
_cell.length_a   1.000
_cell.length_b   1.000
_cell.length_c   1.000
_cell.angle_alpha   90.00
_cell.angle_beta   90.00
_cell.angle_gamma   90.00
#
_symmetry.space_group_name_H-M   'P 1'
#
loop_
_entity.id
_entity.type
_entity.pdbx_description
1 polymer ?
#
loop_
_entity_poly.entity_id
_entity_poly.type
_entity_poly.pdbx_seq_one_letter_code
_entity_poly.pdbx_strand_id
1 'polypeptide(L)'
;MKKRLYQNDAASYFREHSSIFLFIVILFLMGVIFGAIVVNSMSITQKEDLFYYLSQFFGQILNGKVAENNDLFAQSFLHNSKFIGLIWILGISIIGLPVILILLFIKGLVVGFTVGFLVSQLGLKGFLLAFVSILPQNLIIIPVFILMAALSVIFSLRMIKKQFFKTYGQPILPFFKNYILTFVAAVVLISAASGVEAYVSPWLMKTMMGTLNL
;
A
#
# COMPACT_ATOMS: atom_id res chain seq x y z
N MET A 1 -31.76 -12.06 -11.06
CA MET A 1 -32.03 -10.64 -11.34
C MET A 1 -31.32 -9.67 -10.36
N LYS A 2 -31.24 -9.92 -9.07
CA LYS A 2 -30.55 -9.03 -8.09
C LYS A 2 -29.03 -8.83 -8.31
N LYS A 3 -28.28 -9.82 -8.81
CA LYS A 3 -26.83 -9.71 -9.04
C LYS A 3 -26.44 -8.67 -10.11
N ARG A 4 -27.25 -8.48 -11.14
CA ARG A 4 -27.00 -7.47 -12.20
C ARG A 4 -27.21 -6.03 -11.74
N LEU A 5 -28.11 -5.79 -10.78
CA LEU A 5 -28.34 -4.46 -10.21
C LEU A 5 -27.13 -3.98 -9.41
N TYR A 6 -26.54 -4.84 -8.59
CA TYR A 6 -25.34 -4.49 -7.80
C TYR A 6 -24.08 -4.25 -8.65
N GLN A 7 -23.91 -4.96 -9.77
CA GLN A 7 -22.79 -4.74 -10.69
C GLN A 7 -22.88 -3.39 -11.41
N ASN A 8 -24.09 -2.97 -11.79
CA ASN A 8 -24.29 -1.66 -12.40
C ASN A 8 -24.05 -0.52 -11.41
N ASP A 9 -24.38 -0.70 -10.13
CA ASP A 9 -24.17 0.32 -9.09
C ASP A 9 -22.69 0.54 -8.78
N ALA A 10 -21.88 -0.52 -8.67
CA ALA A 10 -20.45 -0.39 -8.43
C ALA A 10 -19.72 0.23 -9.63
N ALA A 11 -19.99 -0.25 -10.85
CA ALA A 11 -19.38 0.28 -12.06
C ALA A 11 -19.76 1.76 -12.31
N SER A 12 -21.02 2.14 -12.05
CA SER A 12 -21.46 3.53 -12.13
C SER A 12 -20.79 4.42 -11.10
N TYR A 13 -20.60 3.92 -9.88
CA TYR A 13 -19.88 4.63 -8.81
C TYR A 13 -18.41 4.91 -9.18
N PHE A 14 -17.69 3.91 -9.69
CA PHE A 14 -16.33 4.09 -10.18
C PHE A 14 -16.26 5.07 -11.34
N ARG A 15 -17.21 5.03 -12.26
CA ARG A 15 -17.29 5.94 -13.41
C ARG A 15 -17.57 7.39 -12.98
N GLU A 16 -18.44 7.59 -12.02
CA GLU A 16 -18.78 8.92 -11.47
C GLU A 16 -17.57 9.57 -10.77
N HIS A 17 -16.72 8.75 -10.11
CA HIS A 17 -15.60 9.22 -9.32
C HIS A 17 -14.24 8.90 -9.98
N SER A 18 -14.24 8.55 -11.26
CA SER A 18 -13.05 8.12 -12.01
C SER A 18 -11.88 9.11 -11.93
N SER A 19 -12.19 10.42 -11.95
CA SER A 19 -11.17 11.47 -11.84
C SER A 19 -10.42 11.43 -10.48
N ILE A 20 -11.13 11.11 -9.39
CA ILE A 20 -10.52 10.99 -8.07
C ILE A 20 -9.65 9.73 -8.01
N PHE A 21 -10.14 8.61 -8.51
CA PHE A 21 -9.36 7.38 -8.59
C PHE A 21 -8.11 7.55 -9.43
N LEU A 22 -8.23 8.18 -10.60
CA LEU A 22 -7.10 8.46 -11.49
C LEU A 22 -6.07 9.37 -10.80
N PHE A 23 -6.52 10.44 -10.15
CA PHE A 23 -5.63 11.36 -9.42
C PHE A 23 -4.85 10.62 -8.33
N ILE A 24 -5.50 9.76 -7.56
CA ILE A 24 -4.89 8.98 -6.48
C ILE A 24 -3.86 7.99 -7.02
N VAL A 25 -4.18 7.30 -8.12
CA VAL A 25 -3.23 6.39 -8.79
C VAL A 25 -2.01 7.16 -9.30
N ILE A 26 -2.22 8.30 -9.96
CA ILE A 26 -1.13 9.15 -10.46
C ILE A 26 -0.26 9.63 -9.28
N LEU A 27 -0.87 10.10 -8.21
CA LEU A 27 -0.15 10.56 -7.02
C LEU A 27 0.71 9.45 -6.39
N PHE A 28 0.17 8.23 -6.30
CA PHE A 28 0.91 7.07 -5.84
C PHE A 28 2.10 6.75 -6.76
N LEU A 29 1.87 6.72 -8.08
CA LEU A 29 2.94 6.48 -9.07
C LEU A 29 4.01 7.57 -9.05
N MET A 30 3.63 8.82 -8.86
CA MET A 30 4.60 9.92 -8.63
C MET A 30 5.45 9.65 -7.39
N GLY A 31 4.84 9.15 -6.30
CA GLY A 31 5.59 8.71 -5.12
C GLY A 31 6.60 7.62 -5.45
N VAL A 32 6.19 6.59 -6.20
CA VAL A 32 7.07 5.48 -6.62
C VAL A 32 8.26 6.00 -7.45
N ILE A 33 8.00 6.85 -8.44
CA ILE A 33 9.06 7.44 -9.28
C ILE A 33 10.00 8.28 -8.41
N PHE A 34 9.45 9.11 -7.53
CA PHE A 34 10.26 9.95 -6.66
C PHE A 34 11.12 9.13 -5.71
N GLY A 35 10.58 8.03 -5.14
CA GLY A 35 11.33 7.10 -4.32
C GLY A 35 12.53 6.49 -5.04
N ALA A 36 12.36 6.08 -6.29
CA ALA A 36 13.46 5.58 -7.12
C ALA A 36 14.52 6.66 -7.42
N ILE A 37 14.09 7.92 -7.64
CA ILE A 37 15.01 9.06 -7.85
C ILE A 37 15.82 9.35 -6.58
N VAL A 38 15.21 9.30 -5.40
CA VAL A 38 15.89 9.51 -4.11
C VAL A 38 17.08 8.55 -3.94
N VAL A 39 16.94 7.28 -4.33
CA VAL A 39 18.05 6.32 -4.31
C VAL A 39 19.23 6.79 -5.15
N ASN A 40 18.96 7.36 -6.31
CA ASN A 40 20.00 7.84 -7.21
C ASN A 40 20.75 9.07 -6.65
N SER A 41 20.08 9.85 -5.81
CA SER A 41 20.61 11.04 -5.15
C SER A 41 21.39 10.74 -3.85
N MET A 42 21.39 9.49 -3.38
CA MET A 42 22.14 9.08 -2.18
C MET A 42 23.63 9.09 -2.44
N SER A 43 24.42 9.50 -1.41
CA SER A 43 25.88 9.39 -1.43
C SER A 43 26.33 7.92 -1.42
N ILE A 44 27.56 7.67 -1.84
CA ILE A 44 28.15 6.32 -1.84
C ILE A 44 28.12 5.72 -0.44
N THR A 45 28.54 6.46 0.59
CA THR A 45 28.54 6.03 1.98
C THR A 45 27.14 5.62 2.46
N GLN A 46 26.11 6.41 2.14
CA GLN A 46 24.72 6.07 2.50
C GLN A 46 24.26 4.77 1.83
N LYS A 47 24.66 4.55 0.58
CA LYS A 47 24.33 3.30 -0.14
C LYS A 47 25.04 2.10 0.47
N GLU A 48 26.32 2.25 0.86
CA GLU A 48 27.13 1.20 1.50
C GLU A 48 26.56 0.83 2.87
N ASP A 49 26.23 1.81 3.70
CA ASP A 49 25.62 1.58 5.01
C ASP A 49 24.29 0.81 4.88
N LEU A 50 23.41 1.25 3.99
CA LEU A 50 22.13 0.60 3.77
C LEU A 50 22.30 -0.81 3.20
N PHE A 51 23.26 -0.99 2.28
CA PHE A 51 23.58 -2.30 1.72
C PHE A 51 24.15 -3.26 2.77
N TYR A 52 24.93 -2.76 3.72
CA TYR A 52 25.43 -3.55 4.86
C TYR A 52 24.27 -4.11 5.70
N TYR A 53 23.29 -3.27 6.07
CA TYR A 53 22.10 -3.75 6.78
C TYR A 53 21.29 -4.76 5.97
N LEU A 54 21.16 -4.52 4.67
CA LEU A 54 20.45 -5.43 3.77
C LEU A 54 21.16 -6.79 3.68
N SER A 55 22.49 -6.80 3.57
CA SER A 55 23.29 -8.04 3.51
C SER A 55 23.20 -8.84 4.81
N GLN A 56 23.18 -8.16 5.96
CA GLN A 56 22.91 -8.82 7.25
C GLN A 56 21.52 -9.48 7.28
N PHE A 57 20.50 -8.76 6.80
CA PHE A 57 19.16 -9.31 6.72
C PHE A 57 19.09 -10.55 5.82
N PHE A 58 19.73 -10.51 4.66
CA PHE A 58 19.82 -11.67 3.77
C PHE A 58 20.56 -12.84 4.42
N GLY A 59 21.66 -12.57 5.13
CA GLY A 59 22.40 -13.58 5.89
C GLY A 59 21.52 -14.25 6.96
N GLN A 60 20.65 -13.50 7.63
CA GLN A 60 19.69 -14.06 8.59
C GLN A 60 18.65 -14.97 7.91
N ILE A 61 18.13 -14.57 6.74
CA ILE A 61 17.20 -15.40 5.97
C ILE A 61 17.84 -16.71 5.53
N LEU A 62 19.05 -16.67 4.99
CA LEU A 62 19.77 -17.87 4.54
C LEU A 62 20.05 -18.83 5.68
N ASN A 63 20.44 -18.31 6.85
CA ASN A 63 20.74 -19.11 8.04
C ASN A 63 19.48 -19.58 8.80
N GLY A 64 18.27 -19.27 8.30
CA GLY A 64 17.01 -19.63 8.97
C GLY A 64 16.77 -18.90 10.29
N LYS A 65 17.53 -17.83 10.57
CA LYS A 65 17.39 -16.98 11.78
C LYS A 65 16.41 -15.83 11.54
N VAL A 66 15.35 -16.09 10.84
CA VAL A 66 14.25 -15.12 10.65
C VAL A 66 13.33 -15.21 11.86
N ALA A 67 12.70 -14.09 12.24
CA ALA A 67 11.65 -14.09 13.25
C ALA A 67 10.60 -15.17 12.93
N GLU A 68 9.95 -15.72 13.93
CA GLU A 68 8.90 -16.72 13.71
C GLU A 68 7.84 -16.17 12.75
N ASN A 69 7.29 -17.05 11.91
CA ASN A 69 6.30 -16.64 10.90
C ASN A 69 5.10 -15.92 11.53
N ASN A 70 4.74 -16.27 12.77
CA ASN A 70 3.68 -15.61 13.51
C ASN A 70 4.03 -14.15 13.87
N ASP A 71 5.28 -13.90 14.23
CA ASP A 71 5.77 -12.54 14.54
C ASP A 71 5.82 -11.67 13.27
N LEU A 72 6.30 -12.24 12.16
CA LEU A 72 6.29 -11.58 10.86
C LEU A 72 4.87 -11.23 10.42
N PHE A 73 3.93 -12.18 10.57
CA PHE A 73 2.52 -11.95 10.28
C PHE A 73 1.96 -10.82 11.15
N ALA A 74 2.14 -10.90 12.47
CA ALA A 74 1.62 -9.90 13.39
C ALA A 74 2.19 -8.51 13.10
N GLN A 75 3.50 -8.40 12.83
CA GLN A 75 4.18 -7.15 12.51
C GLN A 75 3.64 -6.55 11.20
N SER A 76 3.57 -7.34 10.14
CA SER A 76 3.03 -6.91 8.84
C SER A 76 1.58 -6.50 8.93
N PHE A 77 0.74 -7.34 9.57
CA PHE A 77 -0.68 -7.07 9.74
C PHE A 77 -0.92 -5.77 10.54
N LEU A 78 -0.25 -5.61 11.68
CA LEU A 78 -0.39 -4.41 12.51
C LEU A 78 0.09 -3.15 11.79
N HIS A 79 1.22 -3.24 11.08
CA HIS A 79 1.76 -2.11 10.34
C HIS A 79 0.78 -1.64 9.25
N ASN A 80 0.34 -2.54 8.38
CA ASN A 80 -0.56 -2.19 7.28
C ASN A 80 -1.97 -1.81 7.78
N SER A 81 -2.49 -2.47 8.82
CA SER A 81 -3.79 -2.15 9.43
C SER A 81 -3.78 -0.77 10.11
N LYS A 82 -2.70 -0.39 10.80
CA LYS A 82 -2.54 0.96 11.36
C LYS A 82 -2.59 2.04 10.26
N PHE A 83 -1.90 1.82 9.15
CA PHE A 83 -1.91 2.75 8.02
C PHE A 83 -3.30 2.91 7.40
N ILE A 84 -4.01 1.81 7.13
CA ILE A 84 -5.38 1.86 6.60
C ILE A 84 -6.35 2.45 7.62
N GLY A 85 -6.24 2.08 8.89
CA GLY A 85 -7.03 2.68 9.97
C GLY A 85 -6.84 4.19 10.06
N LEU A 86 -5.60 4.66 9.91
CA LEU A 86 -5.30 6.08 9.89
C LEU A 86 -5.95 6.78 8.68
N ILE A 87 -5.84 6.23 7.48
CA ILE A 87 -6.48 6.75 6.27
C ILE A 87 -8.01 6.79 6.46
N TRP A 88 -8.59 5.74 7.05
CA TRP A 88 -10.02 5.65 7.31
C TRP A 88 -10.50 6.71 8.30
N ILE A 89 -9.80 6.89 9.43
CA ILE A 89 -10.14 7.92 10.43
C ILE A 89 -10.00 9.33 9.83
N LEU A 90 -8.91 9.58 9.11
CA LEU A 90 -8.66 10.86 8.46
C LEU A 90 -9.73 11.19 7.41
N GLY A 91 -10.29 10.18 6.72
CA GLY A 91 -11.38 10.38 5.77
C GLY A 91 -12.67 10.94 6.39
N ILE A 92 -12.90 10.72 7.68
CA ILE A 92 -14.04 11.29 8.41
C ILE A 92 -13.81 12.78 8.70
N SER A 93 -12.57 13.24 8.66
CA SER A 93 -12.21 14.64 8.93
C SER A 93 -11.94 15.41 7.64
N ILE A 94 -12.40 16.64 7.59
CA ILE A 94 -12.12 17.58 6.48
C ILE A 94 -10.62 17.87 6.38
N ILE A 95 -9.96 18.04 7.54
CA ILE A 95 -8.52 18.32 7.65
C ILE A 95 -7.69 17.08 7.26
N GLY A 96 -8.28 15.90 7.32
CA GLY A 96 -7.61 14.64 6.96
C GLY A 96 -7.29 14.50 5.47
N LEU A 97 -8.00 15.21 4.58
CA LEU A 97 -7.82 15.08 3.14
C LEU A 97 -6.36 15.30 2.67
N PRO A 98 -5.67 16.42 2.99
CA PRO A 98 -4.28 16.59 2.59
C PRO A 98 -3.35 15.54 3.21
N VAL A 99 -3.63 15.11 4.44
CA VAL A 99 -2.82 14.09 5.13
C VAL A 99 -2.95 12.73 4.44
N ILE A 100 -4.15 12.34 3.99
CA ILE A 100 -4.37 11.11 3.22
C ILE A 100 -3.52 11.11 1.95
N LEU A 101 -3.49 12.24 1.23
CA LEU A 101 -2.70 12.35 -0.01
C LEU A 101 -1.19 12.23 0.27
N ILE A 102 -0.71 12.85 1.35
CA ILE A 102 0.69 12.73 1.79
C ILE A 102 1.02 11.29 2.16
N LEU A 103 0.17 10.62 2.93
CA LEU A 103 0.38 9.23 3.34
C LEU A 103 0.44 8.29 2.12
N LEU A 104 -0.42 8.52 1.13
CA LEU A 104 -0.42 7.74 -0.10
C LEU A 104 0.87 7.96 -0.91
N PHE A 105 1.30 9.22 -1.04
CA PHE A 105 2.56 9.56 -1.70
C PHE A 105 3.76 8.91 -1.00
N ILE A 106 3.83 8.99 0.34
CA ILE A 106 4.89 8.34 1.14
C ILE A 106 4.87 6.82 0.94
N LYS A 107 3.69 6.19 0.91
CA LYS A 107 3.60 4.75 0.64
C LYS A 107 4.18 4.39 -0.73
N GLY A 108 3.86 5.16 -1.76
CA GLY A 108 4.46 5.01 -3.10
C GLY A 108 5.98 5.21 -3.06
N LEU A 109 6.44 6.25 -2.36
CA LEU A 109 7.86 6.58 -2.20
C LEU A 109 8.63 5.42 -1.57
N VAL A 110 8.12 4.81 -0.50
CA VAL A 110 8.76 3.67 0.16
C VAL A 110 8.88 2.48 -0.80
N VAL A 111 7.81 2.15 -1.54
CA VAL A 111 7.85 1.06 -2.53
C VAL A 111 8.88 1.33 -3.61
N GLY A 112 8.87 2.54 -4.19
CA GLY A 112 9.80 2.95 -5.24
C GLY A 112 11.24 3.00 -4.76
N PHE A 113 11.48 3.49 -3.54
CA PHE A 113 12.79 3.51 -2.91
C PHE A 113 13.33 2.08 -2.72
N THR A 114 12.54 1.17 -2.17
CA THR A 114 12.99 -0.20 -1.89
C THR A 114 13.35 -0.94 -3.17
N VAL A 115 12.49 -0.88 -4.19
CA VAL A 115 12.76 -1.49 -5.51
C VAL A 115 13.96 -0.82 -6.19
N GLY A 116 14.00 0.50 -6.20
CA GLY A 116 15.07 1.29 -6.79
C GLY A 116 16.42 1.01 -6.14
N PHE A 117 16.46 0.87 -4.81
CA PHE A 117 17.67 0.55 -4.07
C PHE A 117 18.20 -0.85 -4.42
N LEU A 118 17.35 -1.87 -4.41
CA LEU A 118 17.74 -3.23 -4.79
C LEU A 118 18.27 -3.28 -6.22
N VAL A 119 17.64 -2.59 -7.15
CA VAL A 119 18.08 -2.50 -8.55
C VAL A 119 19.41 -1.75 -8.65
N SER A 120 19.57 -0.66 -7.93
CA SER A 120 20.82 0.13 -7.92
C SER A 120 22.03 -0.66 -7.41
N GLN A 121 21.83 -1.53 -6.41
CA GLN A 121 22.91 -2.29 -5.77
C GLN A 121 23.21 -3.63 -6.49
N LEU A 122 22.18 -4.34 -6.93
CA LEU A 122 22.29 -5.70 -7.44
C LEU A 122 21.93 -5.84 -8.94
N GLY A 123 21.62 -4.73 -9.61
CA GLY A 123 21.26 -4.73 -11.03
C GLY A 123 20.01 -5.60 -11.30
N LEU A 124 20.08 -6.45 -12.32
CA LEU A 124 18.99 -7.35 -12.69
C LEU A 124 18.65 -8.37 -11.59
N LYS A 125 19.66 -8.84 -10.85
CA LYS A 125 19.44 -9.72 -9.69
C LYS A 125 18.60 -9.02 -8.61
N GLY A 126 18.87 -7.74 -8.36
CA GLY A 126 18.10 -6.90 -7.43
C GLY A 126 16.66 -6.69 -7.88
N PHE A 127 16.42 -6.52 -9.19
CA PHE A 127 15.08 -6.45 -9.74
C PHE A 127 14.30 -7.75 -9.51
N LEU A 128 14.90 -8.90 -9.82
CA LEU A 128 14.28 -10.22 -9.60
C LEU A 128 14.00 -10.45 -8.11
N LEU A 129 14.94 -10.07 -7.24
CA LEU A 129 14.77 -10.20 -5.79
C LEU A 129 13.62 -9.30 -5.29
N ALA A 130 13.55 -8.05 -5.73
CA ALA A 130 12.46 -7.14 -5.41
C ALA A 130 11.11 -7.67 -5.90
N PHE A 131 11.08 -8.22 -7.12
CA PHE A 131 9.88 -8.81 -7.71
C PHE A 131 9.34 -9.96 -6.86
N VAL A 132 10.22 -10.83 -6.40
CA VAL A 132 9.84 -12.03 -5.62
C VAL A 132 9.53 -11.70 -4.16
N SER A 133 10.26 -10.77 -3.55
CA SER A 133 10.11 -10.46 -2.12
C SER A 133 9.05 -9.40 -1.81
N ILE A 134 8.91 -8.40 -2.69
CA ILE A 134 8.07 -7.22 -2.42
C ILE A 134 6.74 -7.29 -3.18
N LEU A 135 6.75 -7.82 -4.41
CA LEU A 135 5.60 -7.74 -5.30
C LEU A 135 4.41 -8.60 -4.86
N PRO A 136 4.56 -9.85 -4.36
CA PRO A 136 3.42 -10.70 -4.07
C PRO A 136 2.46 -10.08 -3.05
N GLN A 137 2.97 -9.57 -1.93
CA GLN A 137 2.18 -8.91 -0.91
C GLN A 137 1.64 -7.56 -1.38
N ASN A 138 2.47 -6.76 -2.08
CA ASN A 138 2.08 -5.43 -2.55
C ASN A 138 1.05 -5.48 -3.67
N LEU A 139 0.92 -6.59 -4.39
CA LEU A 139 -0.15 -6.80 -5.38
C LEU A 139 -1.55 -6.73 -4.72
N ILE A 140 -1.65 -7.09 -3.45
CA ILE A 140 -2.89 -6.99 -2.66
C ILE A 140 -2.92 -5.66 -1.90
N ILE A 141 -1.83 -5.29 -1.25
CA ILE A 141 -1.75 -4.10 -0.37
C ILE A 141 -1.99 -2.81 -1.16
N ILE A 142 -1.31 -2.62 -2.31
CA ILE A 142 -1.39 -1.37 -3.08
C ILE A 142 -2.82 -1.07 -3.58
N PRO A 143 -3.54 -2.01 -4.23
CA PRO A 143 -4.93 -1.76 -4.62
C PRO A 143 -5.85 -1.44 -3.45
N VAL A 144 -5.66 -2.11 -2.29
CA VAL A 144 -6.45 -1.85 -1.09
C VAL A 144 -6.18 -0.44 -0.56
N PHE A 145 -4.91 0.01 -0.55
CA PHE A 145 -4.55 1.37 -0.14
C PHE A 145 -5.13 2.43 -1.09
N ILE A 146 -5.03 2.23 -2.40
CA ILE A 146 -5.59 3.13 -3.40
C ILE A 146 -7.12 3.22 -3.24
N LEU A 147 -7.78 2.09 -3.07
CA LEU A 147 -9.22 2.04 -2.85
C LEU A 147 -9.64 2.79 -1.59
N MET A 148 -8.97 2.51 -0.46
CA MET A 148 -9.28 3.17 0.81
C MET A 148 -9.00 4.67 0.76
N ALA A 149 -7.88 5.09 0.15
CA ALA A 149 -7.57 6.51 -0.02
C ALA A 149 -8.61 7.21 -0.89
N ALA A 150 -9.02 6.60 -2.01
CA ALA A 150 -10.05 7.15 -2.89
C ALA A 150 -11.39 7.32 -2.17
N LEU A 151 -11.84 6.29 -1.46
CA LEU A 151 -13.10 6.32 -0.72
C LEU A 151 -13.05 7.33 0.44
N SER A 152 -11.91 7.43 1.12
CA SER A 152 -11.69 8.40 2.20
C SER A 152 -11.74 9.85 1.67
N VAL A 153 -11.10 10.11 0.52
CA VAL A 153 -11.16 11.42 -0.15
C VAL A 153 -12.58 11.74 -0.61
N ILE A 154 -13.28 10.79 -1.23
CA ILE A 154 -14.69 10.99 -1.66
C ILE A 154 -15.59 11.27 -0.47
N PHE A 155 -15.40 10.53 0.64
CA PHE A 155 -16.18 10.72 1.85
C PHE A 155 -15.93 12.12 2.47
N SER A 156 -14.65 12.51 2.60
CA SER A 156 -14.25 13.84 3.10
C SER A 156 -14.84 14.97 2.23
N LEU A 157 -14.74 14.86 0.90
CA LEU A 157 -15.31 15.84 -0.03
C LEU A 157 -16.85 15.96 0.10
N ARG A 158 -17.55 14.84 0.35
CA ARG A 158 -19.00 14.86 0.61
C ARG A 158 -19.32 15.59 1.91
N MET A 159 -18.52 15.37 2.96
CA MET A 159 -18.66 16.07 4.24
C MET A 159 -18.48 17.58 4.06
N ILE A 160 -17.46 18.01 3.30
CA ILE A 160 -17.22 19.41 2.96
C ILE A 160 -18.43 20.01 2.25
N LYS A 161 -18.91 19.35 1.18
CA LYS A 161 -20.06 19.84 0.42
C LYS A 161 -21.30 20.00 1.29
N LYS A 162 -21.59 19.03 2.16
CA LYS A 162 -22.74 19.11 3.08
C LYS A 162 -22.61 20.24 4.09
N GLN A 163 -21.42 20.48 4.63
CA GLN A 163 -21.20 21.49 5.65
C GLN A 163 -21.24 22.91 5.08
N PHE A 164 -20.63 23.14 3.92
CA PHE A 164 -20.51 24.47 3.34
C PHE A 164 -21.66 24.84 2.39
N PHE A 165 -22.22 23.89 1.66
CA PHE A 165 -23.24 24.18 0.64
C PHE A 165 -24.66 23.89 1.08
N LYS A 166 -24.90 23.46 2.34
CA LYS A 166 -26.25 23.15 2.90
C LYS A 166 -27.12 22.34 1.94
N THR A 167 -26.54 21.48 1.12
CA THR A 167 -27.28 20.70 0.13
C THR A 167 -28.13 19.65 0.87
N TYR A 168 -29.38 19.99 1.09
CA TYR A 168 -30.42 19.07 1.57
C TYR A 168 -30.65 18.01 0.49
N GLY A 169 -30.12 16.80 0.67
CA GLY A 169 -30.41 15.85 -0.37
C GLY A 169 -30.16 14.37 -0.07
N GLN A 170 -29.12 14.02 0.67
CA GLN A 170 -28.90 12.60 0.92
C GLN A 170 -28.44 12.33 2.35
N PRO A 171 -29.04 11.33 3.03
CA PRO A 171 -28.63 10.95 4.37
C PRO A 171 -27.18 10.41 4.34
N ILE A 172 -26.30 10.88 5.24
CA ILE A 172 -24.90 10.43 5.34
C ILE A 172 -24.83 8.97 5.82
N LEU A 173 -25.82 8.53 6.57
CA LEU A 173 -25.84 7.24 7.24
C LEU A 173 -25.62 6.03 6.30
N PRO A 174 -26.26 5.93 5.11
CA PRO A 174 -26.01 4.84 4.18
C PRO A 174 -24.57 4.84 3.64
N PHE A 175 -24.01 6.03 3.38
CA PHE A 175 -22.61 6.15 2.91
C PHE A 175 -21.63 5.76 3.99
N PHE A 176 -21.89 6.14 5.23
CA PHE A 176 -21.04 5.77 6.38
C PHE A 176 -21.05 4.26 6.62
N LYS A 177 -22.23 3.61 6.49
CA LYS A 177 -22.33 2.14 6.57
C LYS A 177 -21.48 1.45 5.51
N ASN A 178 -21.54 1.89 4.26
CA ASN A 178 -20.72 1.34 3.18
C ASN A 178 -19.23 1.61 3.40
N TYR A 179 -18.88 2.76 3.96
CA TYR A 179 -17.51 3.14 4.29
C TYR A 179 -16.91 2.23 5.38
N ILE A 180 -17.70 1.90 6.42
CA ILE A 180 -17.31 0.92 7.45
C ILE A 180 -17.15 -0.47 6.81
N LEU A 181 -18.10 -0.90 5.98
CA LEU A 181 -18.04 -2.21 5.34
C LEU A 181 -16.79 -2.36 4.47
N THR A 182 -16.43 -1.32 3.74
CA THR A 182 -15.20 -1.32 2.92
C THR A 182 -13.94 -1.37 3.78
N PHE A 183 -13.93 -0.69 4.93
CA PHE A 183 -12.82 -0.78 5.88
C PHE A 183 -12.64 -2.20 6.42
N VAL A 184 -13.74 -2.87 6.83
CA VAL A 184 -13.69 -4.26 7.28
C VAL A 184 -13.16 -5.18 6.17
N ALA A 185 -13.65 -5.02 4.94
CA ALA A 185 -13.15 -5.78 3.79
C ALA A 185 -11.65 -5.53 3.53
N ALA A 186 -11.20 -4.28 3.66
CA ALA A 186 -9.80 -3.91 3.53
C ALA A 186 -8.91 -4.59 4.58
N VAL A 187 -9.35 -4.64 5.84
CA VAL A 187 -8.62 -5.33 6.93
C VAL A 187 -8.52 -6.84 6.65
N VAL A 188 -9.56 -7.47 6.13
CA VAL A 188 -9.53 -8.89 5.74
C VAL A 188 -8.52 -9.12 4.60
N LEU A 189 -8.51 -8.26 3.58
CA LEU A 189 -7.54 -8.36 2.47
C LEU A 189 -6.10 -8.14 2.95
N ILE A 190 -5.88 -7.22 3.90
CA ILE A 190 -4.56 -7.01 4.51
C ILE A 190 -4.14 -8.24 5.31
N SER A 191 -5.04 -8.88 6.04
CA SER A 191 -4.72 -10.13 6.74
C SER A 191 -4.23 -11.20 5.76
N ALA A 192 -4.87 -11.35 4.61
CA ALA A 192 -4.42 -12.26 3.55
C ALA A 192 -3.03 -11.85 2.99
N ALA A 193 -2.82 -10.55 2.72
CA ALA A 193 -1.53 -10.04 2.25
C ALA A 193 -0.40 -10.26 3.26
N SER A 194 -0.68 -10.04 4.55
CA SER A 194 0.29 -10.30 5.63
C SER A 194 0.62 -11.78 5.77
N GLY A 195 -0.34 -12.68 5.47
CA GLY A 195 -0.07 -14.11 5.34
C GLY A 195 0.90 -14.41 4.21
N VAL A 196 0.72 -13.80 3.05
CA VAL A 196 1.66 -13.93 1.92
C VAL A 196 3.04 -13.41 2.31
N GLU A 197 3.12 -12.27 2.98
CA GLU A 197 4.38 -11.67 3.44
C GLU A 197 5.13 -12.56 4.45
N ALA A 198 4.41 -13.16 5.39
CA ALA A 198 5.01 -13.95 6.46
C ALA A 198 5.43 -15.36 6.03
N TYR A 199 4.66 -15.99 5.13
CA TYR A 199 4.87 -17.40 4.78
C TYR A 199 5.45 -17.60 3.38
N VAL A 200 5.03 -16.80 2.41
CA VAL A 200 5.43 -16.98 1.01
C VAL A 200 6.70 -16.22 0.66
N SER A 201 6.81 -14.95 1.08
CA SER A 201 7.96 -14.10 0.72
C SER A 201 9.30 -14.63 1.23
N PRO A 202 9.47 -15.09 2.49
CA PRO A 202 10.75 -15.62 2.98
C PRO A 202 11.17 -16.90 2.23
N TRP A 203 10.22 -17.77 1.92
CA TRP A 203 10.48 -18.99 1.16
C TRP A 203 10.94 -18.67 -0.27
N LEU A 204 10.26 -17.75 -0.95
CA LEU A 204 10.63 -17.29 -2.29
C LEU A 204 12.02 -16.61 -2.30
N MET A 205 12.29 -15.75 -1.30
CA MET A 205 13.59 -15.08 -1.16
C MET A 205 14.72 -16.10 -0.99
N LYS A 206 14.56 -17.07 -0.10
CA LYS A 206 15.55 -18.12 0.14
C LYS A 206 15.86 -18.90 -1.13
N THR A 207 14.82 -19.28 -1.90
CA THR A 207 14.98 -20.01 -3.15
C THR A 207 15.71 -19.16 -4.19
N MET A 208 15.37 -17.88 -4.33
CA MET A 208 16.00 -16.99 -5.31
C MET A 208 17.44 -16.65 -4.95
N MET A 209 17.75 -16.40 -3.68
CA MET A 209 19.15 -16.15 -3.26
C MET A 209 20.05 -17.36 -3.51
N GLY A 210 19.55 -18.59 -3.29
CA GLY A 210 20.28 -19.81 -3.62
C GLY A 210 20.55 -19.97 -5.12
N THR A 211 19.63 -19.56 -5.99
CA THR A 211 19.80 -19.63 -7.47
C THR A 211 20.66 -18.50 -8.03
N LEU A 212 20.68 -17.33 -7.37
CA LEU A 212 21.42 -16.15 -7.84
C LEU A 212 22.86 -16.09 -7.31
N ASN A 213 23.27 -17.03 -6.44
CA ASN A 213 24.57 -17.03 -5.76
C ASN A 213 24.84 -15.66 -5.09
N LEU A 214 23.89 -15.20 -4.25
CA LEU A 214 23.97 -13.96 -3.49
C LEU A 214 24.38 -14.24 -2.05
#